data_72ee6c0480f88f45db3075209b80804a
#
_entry.id   72ee6c0480f88f45db3075209b80804a
#
_cell.length_a   1.000
_cell.length_b   1.000
_cell.length_c   1.000
_cell.angle_alpha   90.00
_cell.angle_beta   90.00
_cell.angle_gamma   90.00
#
_symmetry.space_group_name_H-M   'P 1'
#
loop_
_entity.id
_entity.type
_entity.pdbx_description
1 polymer ?
#
loop_
_entity_poly.entity_id
_entity_poly.type
_entity_poly.pdbx_seq_one_letter_code
_entity_poly.pdbx_strand_id
1 'polypeptide(L)'
;MFRRGGRIRNGVELTRQSWAALRANPQLLIFPVISLIGMIVVTILFFIPVSATGIISAISEQNGRSGNINQTLFTITLFLYYFVAYTVIIFSNTALVGAALKLARGETATVQDGINIALSHIGKIFVFALISATIGMLARAVRQSGANSRNPVGMIIAAIIAGIIQGSWNLVVFFVIPVLVVEDLGVMDSLKRSLSLFNQTWGEKFVGSLAISAVGCLATIGLMVVGFVLIMLAAATHSTALVIITIAVVIFAFIFLMLLNGAINGIFQASLYQYAT
;
A
#
# COMPACT_ATOMS: atom_id res chain seq x y z
N MET A 1 21.20 15.50 15.90
CA MET A 1 21.54 16.93 15.60
C MET A 1 21.59 17.08 14.08
N PHE A 2 20.43 17.31 13.45
CA PHE A 2 20.36 17.49 11.99
C PHE A 2 20.82 18.91 11.64
N ARG A 3 22.01 19.00 11.02
CA ARG A 3 22.50 20.26 10.44
C ARG A 3 21.50 20.69 9.36
N ARG A 4 21.25 22.01 9.22
CA ARG A 4 20.51 22.64 8.10
C ARG A 4 21.18 22.36 6.74
N GLY A 5 21.26 21.09 6.37
CA GLY A 5 21.58 20.62 5.02
C GLY A 5 20.31 20.74 4.19
N GLY A 6 20.43 21.07 2.90
CA GLY A 6 19.28 21.28 2.03
C GLY A 6 18.30 20.08 2.07
N ARG A 7 17.00 20.35 1.85
CA ARG A 7 15.88 19.38 1.89
C ARG A 7 16.16 18.05 1.16
N ILE A 8 16.92 18.12 0.05
CA ILE A 8 17.35 16.96 -0.73
C ILE A 8 18.24 16.02 0.10
N ARG A 9 19.24 16.57 0.77
CA ARG A 9 20.20 15.80 1.57
C ARG A 9 19.52 15.13 2.76
N ASN A 10 18.58 15.82 3.40
CA ASN A 10 17.82 15.27 4.51
C ASN A 10 16.91 14.12 4.07
N GLY A 11 16.22 14.23 2.93
CA GLY A 11 15.37 13.17 2.39
C GLY A 11 16.17 11.90 2.05
N VAL A 12 17.34 12.04 1.42
CA VAL A 12 18.22 10.89 1.10
C VAL A 12 18.79 10.26 2.38
N GLU A 13 19.18 11.08 3.35
CA GLU A 13 19.72 10.59 4.62
C GLU A 13 18.67 9.81 5.41
N LEU A 14 17.42 10.31 5.50
CA LEU A 14 16.31 9.58 6.14
C LEU A 14 16.03 8.23 5.43
N THR A 15 16.11 8.20 4.11
CA THR A 15 15.98 6.94 3.35
C THR A 15 17.08 5.95 3.70
N ARG A 16 18.33 6.42 3.79
CA ARG A 16 19.48 5.60 4.18
C ARG A 16 19.35 5.07 5.61
N GLN A 17 18.89 5.92 6.53
CA GLN A 17 18.63 5.52 7.92
C GLN A 17 17.50 4.50 8.01
N SER A 18 16.44 4.64 7.22
CA SER A 18 15.34 3.66 7.15
C SER A 18 15.82 2.28 6.68
N TRP A 19 16.72 2.26 5.69
CA TRP A 19 17.35 1.04 5.24
C TRP A 19 18.26 0.41 6.30
N ALA A 20 19.05 1.23 6.99
CA ALA A 20 19.92 0.77 8.08
C ALA A 20 19.09 0.21 9.26
N ALA A 21 17.99 0.88 9.63
CA ALA A 21 17.06 0.42 10.65
C ALA A 21 16.42 -0.93 10.30
N LEU A 22 16.01 -1.12 9.03
CA LEU A 22 15.47 -2.40 8.58
C LEU A 22 16.52 -3.51 8.62
N ARG A 23 17.76 -3.23 8.23
CA ARG A 23 18.85 -4.21 8.32
C ARG A 23 19.18 -4.60 9.76
N ALA A 24 19.14 -3.65 10.68
CA ALA A 24 19.36 -3.90 12.10
C ALA A 24 18.18 -4.66 12.75
N ASN A 25 16.97 -4.53 12.19
CA ASN A 25 15.74 -5.10 12.75
C ASN A 25 14.93 -5.81 11.65
N PRO A 26 15.41 -6.96 11.12
CA PRO A 26 14.75 -7.65 9.99
C PRO A 26 13.35 -8.17 10.36
N GLN A 27 13.05 -8.29 11.65
CA GLN A 27 11.72 -8.63 12.16
C GLN A 27 10.60 -7.66 11.71
N LEU A 28 10.94 -6.43 11.33
CA LEU A 28 9.97 -5.47 10.79
C LEU A 28 9.39 -5.90 9.45
N LEU A 29 10.04 -6.80 8.70
CA LEU A 29 9.52 -7.41 7.47
C LEU A 29 8.28 -8.29 7.72
N ILE A 30 8.05 -8.73 8.95
CA ILE A 30 6.88 -9.55 9.28
C ILE A 30 5.59 -8.78 9.03
N PHE A 31 5.54 -7.47 9.28
CA PHE A 31 4.32 -6.68 9.09
C PHE A 31 3.84 -6.61 7.62
N PRO A 32 4.69 -6.29 6.62
CA PRO A 32 4.31 -6.44 5.22
C PRO A 32 3.91 -7.87 4.84
N VAL A 33 4.52 -8.90 5.44
CA VAL A 33 4.13 -10.31 5.22
C VAL A 33 2.73 -10.56 5.76
N ILE A 34 2.41 -10.09 6.97
CA ILE A 34 1.06 -10.17 7.55
C ILE A 34 0.04 -9.48 6.63
N SER A 35 0.39 -8.29 6.11
CA SER A 35 -0.47 -7.58 5.15
C SER A 35 -0.70 -8.40 3.88
N LEU A 36 0.34 -8.99 3.31
CA LEU A 36 0.24 -9.81 2.11
C LEU A 36 -0.65 -11.04 2.34
N ILE A 37 -0.39 -11.80 3.41
CA ILE A 37 -1.20 -12.99 3.76
C ILE A 37 -2.64 -12.58 4.02
N GLY A 38 -2.86 -11.51 4.79
CA GLY A 38 -4.20 -10.99 5.06
C GLY A 38 -4.94 -10.60 3.78
N MET A 39 -4.25 -9.93 2.84
CA MET A 39 -4.83 -9.58 1.53
C MET A 39 -5.19 -10.81 0.68
N ILE A 40 -4.35 -11.85 0.69
CA ILE A 40 -4.64 -13.11 0.00
C ILE A 40 -5.89 -13.75 0.61
N VAL A 41 -5.96 -13.85 1.94
CA VAL A 41 -7.13 -14.42 2.65
C VAL A 41 -8.40 -13.62 2.33
N VAL A 42 -8.35 -12.29 2.43
CA VAL A 42 -9.49 -11.41 2.10
C VAL A 42 -9.93 -11.63 0.64
N THR A 43 -8.98 -11.66 -0.29
CA THR A 43 -9.30 -11.85 -1.71
C THR A 43 -9.99 -13.21 -1.95
N ILE A 44 -9.48 -14.28 -1.34
CA ILE A 44 -10.08 -15.62 -1.45
C ILE A 44 -11.49 -15.62 -0.85
N LEU A 45 -11.67 -15.06 0.36
CA LEU A 45 -12.96 -15.01 1.05
C LEU A 45 -14.04 -14.25 0.27
N PHE A 46 -13.66 -13.21 -0.48
CA PHE A 46 -14.60 -12.46 -1.31
C PHE A 46 -14.76 -13.03 -2.70
N PHE A 47 -13.69 -13.57 -3.30
CA PHE A 47 -13.74 -14.10 -4.68
C PHE A 47 -14.56 -15.38 -4.79
N ILE A 48 -14.42 -16.31 -3.83
CA ILE A 48 -15.14 -17.58 -3.88
C ILE A 48 -16.67 -17.39 -3.86
N PRO A 49 -17.28 -16.65 -2.90
CA PRO A 49 -18.71 -16.42 -2.90
C PRO A 49 -19.20 -15.67 -4.15
N VAL A 50 -18.46 -14.66 -4.59
CA VAL A 50 -18.82 -13.84 -5.77
C VAL A 50 -18.80 -14.66 -7.06
N SER A 51 -17.84 -15.57 -7.21
CA SER A 51 -17.81 -16.50 -8.35
C SER A 51 -18.90 -17.57 -8.27
N ALA A 52 -19.18 -18.09 -7.07
CA ALA A 52 -20.21 -19.13 -6.86
C ALA A 52 -21.64 -18.61 -7.05
N THR A 53 -21.90 -17.32 -6.75
CA THR A 53 -23.24 -16.72 -6.90
C THR A 53 -23.58 -16.32 -8.34
N GLY A 54 -22.67 -16.50 -9.30
CA GLY A 54 -22.91 -16.10 -10.70
C GLY A 54 -23.02 -14.59 -10.92
N ILE A 55 -22.70 -13.76 -9.91
CA ILE A 55 -22.74 -12.29 -10.03
C ILE A 55 -21.80 -11.80 -11.14
N ILE A 56 -20.66 -12.46 -11.31
CA ILE A 56 -19.69 -12.13 -12.36
C ILE A 56 -20.24 -12.44 -13.75
N SER A 57 -20.85 -13.59 -13.95
CA SER A 57 -21.47 -13.97 -15.21
C SER A 57 -22.69 -13.10 -15.55
N ALA A 58 -23.52 -12.77 -14.56
CA ALA A 58 -24.67 -11.89 -14.74
C ALA A 58 -24.28 -10.44 -15.13
N ILE A 59 -23.10 -9.97 -14.74
CA ILE A 59 -22.57 -8.66 -15.15
C ILE A 59 -21.97 -8.74 -16.56
N SER A 60 -21.42 -9.89 -16.97
CA SER A 60 -20.83 -10.12 -18.28
C SER A 60 -21.89 -10.35 -19.36
N GLU A 61 -23.04 -10.90 -19.02
CA GLU A 61 -24.18 -11.06 -19.94
C GLU A 61 -24.92 -9.72 -20.09
N GLN A 62 -24.58 -9.00 -21.12
CA GLN A 62 -25.12 -7.69 -21.52
C GLN A 62 -26.60 -7.71 -21.95
N ASN A 63 -27.39 -8.71 -21.60
CA ASN A 63 -28.80 -8.81 -21.95
C ASN A 63 -29.71 -8.47 -20.76
N GLY A 64 -29.95 -7.23 -20.59
CA GLY A 64 -30.90 -6.37 -19.99
C GLY A 64 -32.21 -6.92 -19.41
N ARG A 65 -32.22 -7.63 -18.27
CA ARG A 65 -33.45 -7.68 -17.43
C ARG A 65 -33.22 -8.04 -15.96
N SER A 66 -32.03 -8.47 -15.54
CA SER A 66 -31.73 -8.70 -14.11
C SER A 66 -30.81 -7.63 -13.50
N GLY A 67 -30.68 -6.47 -14.16
CA GLY A 67 -29.59 -5.53 -13.97
C GLY A 67 -29.45 -4.89 -12.58
N ASN A 68 -30.54 -4.49 -11.93
CA ASN A 68 -30.41 -3.59 -10.75
C ASN A 68 -30.02 -4.29 -9.45
N ILE A 69 -30.58 -5.46 -9.16
CA ILE A 69 -30.29 -6.17 -7.89
C ILE A 69 -28.86 -6.71 -7.91
N ASN A 70 -28.44 -7.33 -9.01
CA ASN A 70 -27.08 -7.88 -9.15
C ASN A 70 -26.02 -6.77 -9.14
N GLN A 71 -26.30 -5.62 -9.76
CA GLN A 71 -25.40 -4.46 -9.75
C GLN A 71 -25.25 -3.87 -8.33
N THR A 72 -26.36 -3.76 -7.59
CA THR A 72 -26.35 -3.25 -6.21
C THR A 72 -25.58 -4.20 -5.29
N LEU A 73 -25.87 -5.50 -5.34
CA LEU A 73 -25.16 -6.53 -4.57
C LEU A 73 -23.67 -6.52 -4.88
N PHE A 74 -23.29 -6.44 -6.16
CA PHE A 74 -21.89 -6.33 -6.55
C PHE A 74 -21.21 -5.10 -5.96
N THR A 75 -21.88 -3.94 -6.00
CA THR A 75 -21.33 -2.69 -5.46
C THR A 75 -21.13 -2.76 -3.94
N ILE A 76 -22.12 -3.34 -3.21
CA ILE A 76 -22.01 -3.55 -1.76
C ILE A 76 -20.88 -4.52 -1.45
N THR A 77 -20.80 -5.64 -2.14
CA THR A 77 -19.74 -6.64 -1.95
C THR A 77 -18.36 -6.05 -2.22
N LEU A 78 -18.25 -5.26 -3.28
CA LEU A 78 -17.02 -4.57 -3.62
C LEU A 78 -16.63 -3.54 -2.56
N PHE A 79 -17.58 -2.79 -2.00
CA PHE A 79 -17.34 -1.85 -0.91
C PHE A 79 -16.83 -2.58 0.34
N LEU A 80 -17.48 -3.69 0.71
CA LEU A 80 -17.05 -4.53 1.83
C LEU A 80 -15.64 -5.10 1.61
N TYR A 81 -15.35 -5.54 0.39
CA TYR A 81 -14.00 -5.97 0.02
C TYR A 81 -12.96 -4.86 0.23
N TYR A 82 -13.23 -3.64 -0.28
CA TYR A 82 -12.34 -2.50 -0.08
C TYR A 82 -12.18 -2.16 1.41
N PHE A 83 -13.26 -2.17 2.17
CA PHE A 83 -13.23 -1.87 3.60
C PHE A 83 -12.37 -2.87 4.36
N VAL A 84 -12.57 -4.18 4.16
CA VAL A 84 -11.78 -5.21 4.83
C VAL A 84 -10.32 -5.18 4.36
N ALA A 85 -10.08 -5.00 3.06
CA ALA A 85 -8.74 -4.88 2.50
C ALA A 85 -7.98 -3.67 3.09
N TYR A 86 -8.59 -2.49 3.13
CA TYR A 86 -7.98 -1.32 3.76
C TYR A 86 -7.76 -1.52 5.27
N THR A 87 -8.67 -2.21 5.96
CA THR A 87 -8.48 -2.55 7.38
C THR A 87 -7.19 -3.36 7.59
N VAL A 88 -6.98 -4.41 6.80
CA VAL A 88 -5.77 -5.25 6.88
C VAL A 88 -4.51 -4.43 6.57
N ILE A 89 -4.54 -3.62 5.52
CA ILE A 89 -3.40 -2.79 5.11
C ILE A 89 -3.07 -1.75 6.20
N ILE A 90 -4.08 -1.02 6.69
CA ILE A 90 -3.88 0.04 7.70
C ILE A 90 -3.44 -0.58 9.02
N PHE A 91 -4.01 -1.70 9.43
CA PHE A 91 -3.61 -2.43 10.64
C PHE A 91 -2.12 -2.82 10.58
N SER A 92 -1.70 -3.46 9.50
CA SER A 92 -0.31 -3.88 9.32
C SER A 92 0.66 -2.70 9.25
N ASN A 93 0.27 -1.61 8.59
CA ASN A 93 1.06 -0.38 8.53
C ASN A 93 1.13 0.31 9.91
N THR A 94 0.04 0.31 10.70
CA THR A 94 0.03 0.85 12.05
C THR A 94 0.97 0.06 12.95
N ALA A 95 0.97 -1.27 12.84
CA ALA A 95 1.89 -2.13 13.59
C ALA A 95 3.36 -1.86 13.20
N LEU A 96 3.65 -1.76 11.91
CA LEU A 96 5.00 -1.47 11.40
C LEU A 96 5.49 -0.10 11.87
N VAL A 97 4.68 0.95 11.64
CA VAL A 97 5.04 2.33 12.00
C VAL A 97 5.16 2.48 13.52
N GLY A 98 4.27 1.85 14.29
CA GLY A 98 4.34 1.83 15.75
C GLY A 98 5.62 1.20 16.28
N ALA A 99 6.01 0.04 15.74
CA ALA A 99 7.29 -0.61 16.08
C ALA A 99 8.49 0.25 15.65
N ALA A 100 8.45 0.84 14.46
CA ALA A 100 9.51 1.73 13.98
C ALA A 100 9.66 2.99 14.84
N LEU A 101 8.57 3.55 15.33
CA LEU A 101 8.59 4.72 16.24
C LEU A 101 9.20 4.37 17.60
N LYS A 102 8.95 3.17 18.14
CA LYS A 102 9.63 2.69 19.36
C LYS A 102 11.15 2.60 19.14
N LEU A 103 11.57 1.96 18.05
CA LEU A 103 13.01 1.85 17.70
C LEU A 103 13.67 3.22 17.54
N ALA A 104 12.97 4.17 16.92
CA ALA A 104 13.50 5.51 16.69
C ALA A 104 13.64 6.33 18.00
N ARG A 105 12.91 5.94 19.07
CA ARG A 105 13.10 6.47 20.45
C ARG A 105 14.24 5.79 21.20
N GLY A 106 14.93 4.82 20.58
CA GLY A 106 16.00 4.04 21.23
C GLY A 106 15.49 2.87 22.09
N GLU A 107 14.20 2.56 22.00
CA GLU A 107 13.60 1.41 22.70
C GLU A 107 13.75 0.14 21.85
N THR A 108 13.72 -1.03 22.49
CA THR A 108 13.56 -2.30 21.77
C THR A 108 12.12 -2.45 21.30
N ALA A 109 11.90 -2.86 20.06
CA ALA A 109 10.56 -3.13 19.55
C ALA A 109 10.49 -4.56 19.01
N THR A 110 9.48 -5.29 19.49
CA THR A 110 9.16 -6.65 19.03
C THR A 110 7.98 -6.59 18.04
N VAL A 111 7.75 -7.70 17.32
CA VAL A 111 6.55 -7.86 16.48
C VAL A 111 5.28 -7.73 17.33
N GLN A 112 5.30 -8.31 18.55
CA GLN A 112 4.16 -8.23 19.46
C GLN A 112 3.85 -6.80 19.89
N ASP A 113 4.87 -5.96 20.12
CA ASP A 113 4.67 -4.53 20.42
C ASP A 113 3.93 -3.83 19.29
N GLY A 114 4.35 -4.04 18.05
CA GLY A 114 3.67 -3.45 16.89
C GLY A 114 2.21 -3.90 16.79
N ILE A 115 1.94 -5.19 16.94
CA ILE A 115 0.58 -5.74 16.94
C ILE A 115 -0.26 -5.14 18.07
N ASN A 116 0.27 -5.04 19.27
CA ASN A 116 -0.44 -4.46 20.41
C ASN A 116 -0.77 -2.97 20.18
N ILE A 117 0.16 -2.21 19.59
CA ILE A 117 -0.09 -0.82 19.19
C ILE A 117 -1.23 -0.74 18.16
N ALA A 118 -1.24 -1.60 17.15
CA ALA A 118 -2.33 -1.62 16.17
C ALA A 118 -3.67 -2.03 16.80
N LEU A 119 -3.68 -3.02 17.70
CA LEU A 119 -4.89 -3.47 18.41
C LEU A 119 -5.45 -2.38 19.32
N SER A 120 -4.60 -1.62 20.03
CA SER A 120 -5.07 -0.52 20.88
C SER A 120 -5.74 0.60 20.10
N HIS A 121 -5.47 0.72 18.80
CA HIS A 121 -6.05 1.72 17.91
C HIS A 121 -7.08 1.13 16.92
N ILE A 122 -7.55 -0.11 17.14
CA ILE A 122 -8.38 -0.85 16.17
C ILE A 122 -9.66 -0.08 15.76
N GLY A 123 -10.32 0.58 16.69
CA GLY A 123 -11.51 1.39 16.40
C GLY A 123 -11.22 2.54 15.45
N LYS A 124 -10.09 3.23 15.64
CA LYS A 124 -9.64 4.31 14.75
C LYS A 124 -9.23 3.74 13.38
N ILE A 125 -8.61 2.56 13.35
CA ILE A 125 -8.24 1.85 12.11
C ILE A 125 -9.49 1.54 11.30
N PHE A 126 -10.58 1.06 11.91
CA PHE A 126 -11.83 0.79 11.20
C PHE A 126 -12.45 2.07 10.61
N VAL A 127 -12.49 3.17 11.37
CA VAL A 127 -13.00 4.45 10.84
C VAL A 127 -12.14 4.95 9.68
N PHE A 128 -10.82 4.86 9.81
CA PHE A 128 -9.89 5.26 8.74
C PHE A 128 -10.01 4.36 7.50
N ALA A 129 -10.20 3.06 7.69
CA ALA A 129 -10.44 2.10 6.61
C ALA A 129 -11.74 2.39 5.87
N LEU A 130 -12.81 2.75 6.61
CA LEU A 130 -14.11 3.12 6.02
C LEU A 130 -13.99 4.35 5.12
N ILE A 131 -13.31 5.40 5.58
CA ILE A 131 -13.05 6.61 4.80
C ILE A 131 -12.20 6.25 3.56
N SER A 132 -11.13 5.45 3.73
CA SER A 132 -10.24 5.04 2.65
C SER A 132 -10.97 4.20 1.60
N ALA A 133 -11.86 3.29 2.02
CA ALA A 133 -12.69 2.49 1.13
C ALA A 133 -13.65 3.38 0.30
N THR A 134 -14.25 4.37 0.93
CA THR A 134 -15.13 5.33 0.25
C THR A 134 -14.38 6.12 -0.83
N ILE A 135 -13.20 6.65 -0.50
CA ILE A 135 -12.36 7.37 -1.47
C ILE A 135 -11.88 6.44 -2.60
N GLY A 136 -11.48 5.21 -2.27
CA GLY A 136 -11.08 4.20 -3.26
C GLY A 136 -12.22 3.85 -4.23
N MET A 137 -13.44 3.68 -3.72
CA MET A 137 -14.64 3.45 -4.53
C MET A 137 -14.97 4.65 -5.42
N LEU A 138 -14.85 5.88 -4.91
CA LEU A 138 -15.04 7.09 -5.68
C LEU A 138 -14.05 7.18 -6.86
N ALA A 139 -12.77 6.96 -6.59
CA ALA A 139 -11.75 6.96 -7.64
C ALA A 139 -12.00 5.86 -8.69
N ARG A 140 -12.48 4.69 -8.26
CA ARG A 140 -12.89 3.60 -9.15
C ARG A 140 -14.09 3.99 -10.02
N ALA A 141 -15.14 4.57 -9.42
CA ALA A 141 -16.36 4.99 -10.13
C ALA A 141 -16.03 6.01 -11.24
N VAL A 142 -15.15 6.98 -10.94
CA VAL A 142 -14.68 7.95 -11.94
C VAL A 142 -13.94 7.25 -13.07
N ARG A 143 -13.03 6.33 -12.79
CA ARG A 143 -12.32 5.55 -13.82
C ARG A 143 -13.28 4.73 -14.69
N GLN A 144 -14.25 4.09 -14.06
CA GLN A 144 -15.21 3.25 -14.77
C GLN A 144 -16.13 4.07 -15.69
N SER A 145 -16.55 5.27 -15.26
CA SER A 145 -17.29 6.20 -16.12
C SER A 145 -16.51 6.57 -17.38
N GLY A 146 -15.21 6.79 -17.25
CA GLY A 146 -14.33 7.03 -18.42
C GLY A 146 -14.18 5.81 -19.30
N ALA A 147 -13.99 4.62 -18.71
CA ALA A 147 -13.82 3.36 -19.44
C ALA A 147 -15.07 2.99 -20.27
N ASN A 148 -16.26 3.33 -19.77
CA ASN A 148 -17.54 3.14 -20.47
C ASN A 148 -17.77 4.19 -21.58
N SER A 149 -16.97 5.26 -21.61
CA SER A 149 -17.00 6.25 -22.68
C SER A 149 -16.35 5.68 -23.93
N ARG A 150 -17.07 5.73 -25.08
CA ARG A 150 -16.49 5.36 -26.38
C ARG A 150 -15.48 6.37 -26.91
N ASN A 151 -15.24 7.45 -26.17
CA ASN A 151 -14.33 8.53 -26.54
C ASN A 151 -12.98 8.37 -25.80
N PRO A 152 -11.85 8.18 -26.50
CA PRO A 152 -10.53 8.08 -25.89
C PRO A 152 -10.17 9.28 -24.99
N VAL A 153 -10.61 10.48 -25.36
CA VAL A 153 -10.39 11.70 -24.55
C VAL A 153 -11.12 11.61 -23.20
N GLY A 154 -12.35 11.10 -23.18
CA GLY A 154 -13.11 10.86 -21.95
C GLY A 154 -12.42 9.85 -21.01
N MET A 155 -11.81 8.80 -21.57
CA MET A 155 -11.03 7.82 -20.79
C MET A 155 -9.80 8.48 -20.13
N ILE A 156 -9.06 9.31 -20.87
CA ILE A 156 -7.87 9.99 -20.36
C ILE A 156 -8.26 10.98 -19.26
N ILE A 157 -9.29 11.79 -19.46
CA ILE A 157 -9.77 12.77 -18.49
C ILE A 157 -10.20 12.06 -17.19
N ALA A 158 -10.99 10.99 -17.29
CA ALA A 158 -11.42 10.22 -16.12
C ALA A 158 -10.24 9.57 -15.36
N ALA A 159 -9.24 9.06 -16.10
CA ALA A 159 -8.02 8.53 -15.49
C ALA A 159 -7.22 9.60 -14.74
N ILE A 160 -7.11 10.80 -15.31
CA ILE A 160 -6.45 11.95 -14.66
C ILE A 160 -7.20 12.36 -13.40
N ILE A 161 -8.53 12.53 -13.47
CA ILE A 161 -9.35 12.92 -12.31
C ILE A 161 -9.24 11.85 -11.19
N ALA A 162 -9.38 10.57 -11.53
CA ALA A 162 -9.21 9.49 -10.57
C ALA A 162 -7.78 9.45 -9.97
N GLY A 163 -6.77 9.76 -10.79
CA GLY A 163 -5.39 9.90 -10.34
C GLY A 163 -5.19 11.06 -9.36
N ILE A 164 -5.83 12.20 -9.62
CA ILE A 164 -5.81 13.36 -8.70
C ILE A 164 -6.49 13.02 -7.38
N ILE A 165 -7.65 12.38 -7.40
CA ILE A 165 -8.38 11.96 -6.19
C ILE A 165 -7.47 11.03 -5.35
N GLN A 166 -6.91 10.00 -5.97
CA GLN A 166 -6.06 9.03 -5.27
C GLN A 166 -4.74 9.66 -4.81
N GLY A 167 -4.12 10.49 -5.62
CA GLY A 167 -2.87 11.19 -5.30
C GLY A 167 -3.07 12.15 -4.13
N SER A 168 -4.11 12.98 -4.16
CA SER A 168 -4.44 13.90 -3.07
C SER A 168 -4.72 13.14 -1.76
N TRP A 169 -5.46 12.03 -1.84
CA TRP A 169 -5.70 11.17 -0.68
C TRP A 169 -4.40 10.63 -0.09
N ASN A 170 -3.50 10.11 -0.93
CA ASN A 170 -2.20 9.58 -0.49
C ASN A 170 -1.31 10.65 0.19
N LEU A 171 -1.45 11.92 -0.22
CA LEU A 171 -0.75 13.02 0.43
C LEU A 171 -1.34 13.32 1.82
N VAL A 172 -2.67 13.39 1.90
CA VAL A 172 -3.38 13.70 3.15
C VAL A 172 -3.13 12.60 4.19
N VAL A 173 -3.15 11.32 3.80
CA VAL A 173 -3.04 10.20 4.74
C VAL A 173 -1.60 9.86 5.14
N PHE A 174 -0.61 10.49 4.54
CA PHE A 174 0.79 10.09 4.73
C PHE A 174 1.22 10.06 6.20
N PHE A 175 0.88 11.08 6.99
CA PHE A 175 1.21 11.12 8.42
C PHE A 175 0.07 10.66 9.33
N VAL A 176 -1.07 10.21 8.80
CA VAL A 176 -2.21 9.82 9.64
C VAL A 176 -1.84 8.72 10.63
N ILE A 177 -1.12 7.68 10.17
CA ILE A 177 -0.76 6.55 11.03
C ILE A 177 0.16 7.00 12.17
N PRO A 178 1.32 7.66 11.94
CA PRO A 178 2.15 8.12 13.05
C PRO A 178 1.45 9.12 13.98
N VAL A 179 0.63 10.04 13.45
CA VAL A 179 -0.17 10.98 14.27
C VAL A 179 -1.16 10.21 15.14
N LEU A 180 -1.87 9.24 14.58
CA LEU A 180 -2.86 8.44 15.28
C LEU A 180 -2.23 7.61 16.41
N VAL A 181 -1.00 7.11 16.20
CA VAL A 181 -0.28 6.30 17.20
C VAL A 181 0.36 7.16 18.28
N VAL A 182 0.91 8.34 17.93
CA VAL A 182 1.71 9.16 18.87
C VAL A 182 0.88 10.23 19.56
N GLU A 183 0.04 10.93 18.81
CA GLU A 183 -0.78 12.04 19.33
C GLU A 183 -2.15 11.56 19.83
N ASP A 184 -2.48 10.28 19.61
CA ASP A 184 -3.75 9.62 20.03
C ASP A 184 -5.03 10.36 19.62
N LEU A 185 -4.95 11.17 18.55
CA LEU A 185 -6.06 11.97 18.04
C LEU A 185 -7.14 11.11 17.38
N GLY A 186 -8.35 11.68 17.24
CA GLY A 186 -9.39 11.11 16.39
C GLY A 186 -8.98 11.10 14.92
N VAL A 187 -9.60 10.23 14.10
CA VAL A 187 -9.21 10.05 12.69
C VAL A 187 -9.30 11.37 11.90
N MET A 188 -10.34 12.17 12.09
CA MET A 188 -10.52 13.44 11.38
C MET A 188 -9.47 14.48 11.76
N ASP A 189 -9.11 14.55 13.03
CA ASP A 189 -8.09 15.48 13.51
C ASP A 189 -6.69 14.98 13.11
N SER A 190 -6.47 13.66 13.07
CA SER A 190 -5.27 13.05 12.51
C SER A 190 -5.09 13.39 11.02
N LEU A 191 -6.18 13.43 10.24
CA LEU A 191 -6.13 13.86 8.83
C LEU A 191 -5.72 15.33 8.69
N LYS A 192 -6.31 16.23 9.50
CA LYS A 192 -5.94 17.67 9.51
C LYS A 192 -4.49 17.85 9.94
N ARG A 193 -4.08 17.16 11.00
CA ARG A 193 -2.71 17.21 11.52
C ARG A 193 -1.70 16.67 10.51
N SER A 194 -2.04 15.54 9.85
CA SER A 194 -1.23 14.97 8.78
C SER A 194 -0.98 15.96 7.64
N LEU A 195 -2.02 16.68 7.20
CA LEU A 195 -1.90 17.70 6.15
C LEU A 195 -1.00 18.86 6.58
N SER A 196 -1.10 19.31 7.84
CA SER A 196 -0.24 20.35 8.40
C SER A 196 1.24 19.93 8.41
N LEU A 197 1.53 18.73 8.91
CA LEU A 197 2.89 18.16 8.92
C LEU A 197 3.43 17.96 7.50
N PHE A 198 2.57 17.50 6.60
CA PHE A 198 2.94 17.33 5.19
C PHE A 198 3.38 18.65 4.56
N ASN A 199 2.66 19.73 4.79
CA ASN A 199 3.02 21.05 4.26
C ASN A 199 4.37 21.57 4.77
N GLN A 200 4.80 21.14 5.96
CA GLN A 200 6.10 21.50 6.54
C GLN A 200 7.25 20.66 5.97
N THR A 201 6.99 19.39 5.63
CA THR A 201 8.00 18.41 5.23
C THR A 201 7.86 17.92 3.78
N TRP A 202 7.04 18.59 2.97
CA TRP A 202 6.74 18.09 1.61
C TRP A 202 8.00 17.88 0.75
N GLY A 203 9.01 18.73 0.89
CA GLY A 203 10.25 18.64 0.13
C GLY A 203 11.07 17.40 0.50
N GLU A 204 11.23 17.14 1.80
CA GLU A 204 11.94 15.98 2.33
C GLU A 204 11.21 14.68 1.98
N LYS A 205 9.86 14.67 2.08
CA LYS A 205 9.03 13.55 1.66
C LYS A 205 9.19 13.27 0.17
N PHE A 206 9.10 14.30 -0.66
CA PHE A 206 9.17 14.15 -2.11
C PHE A 206 10.50 13.53 -2.54
N VAL A 207 11.62 14.07 -2.02
CA VAL A 207 12.96 13.54 -2.33
C VAL A 207 13.17 12.14 -1.77
N GLY A 208 12.79 11.88 -0.52
CA GLY A 208 12.91 10.56 0.08
C GLY A 208 12.06 9.51 -0.64
N SER A 209 10.82 9.85 -0.95
CA SER A 209 9.93 8.96 -1.72
C SER A 209 10.45 8.71 -3.13
N LEU A 210 10.99 9.72 -3.82
CA LEU A 210 11.64 9.55 -5.12
C LEU A 210 12.87 8.64 -5.01
N ALA A 211 13.70 8.80 -3.99
CA ALA A 211 14.87 7.95 -3.79
C ALA A 211 14.48 6.48 -3.57
N ILE A 212 13.51 6.21 -2.69
CA ILE A 212 12.98 4.86 -2.45
C ILE A 212 12.38 4.29 -3.74
N SER A 213 11.54 5.08 -4.43
CA SER A 213 10.89 4.65 -5.67
C SER A 213 11.87 4.40 -6.79
N ALA A 214 12.91 5.23 -6.95
CA ALA A 214 13.93 5.05 -7.97
C ALA A 214 14.74 3.77 -7.74
N VAL A 215 15.19 3.53 -6.51
CA VAL A 215 15.90 2.29 -6.16
C VAL A 215 14.99 1.07 -6.33
N GLY A 216 13.75 1.14 -5.87
CA GLY A 216 12.76 0.09 -6.05
C GLY A 216 12.45 -0.19 -7.53
N CYS A 217 12.30 0.85 -8.35
CA CYS A 217 12.07 0.74 -9.79
C CYS A 217 13.26 0.08 -10.49
N LEU A 218 14.49 0.54 -10.21
CA LEU A 218 15.70 -0.05 -10.78
C LEU A 218 15.86 -1.52 -10.37
N ALA A 219 15.62 -1.85 -9.11
CA ALA A 219 15.66 -3.24 -8.63
C ALA A 219 14.59 -4.10 -9.32
N THR A 220 13.39 -3.56 -9.52
CA THR A 220 12.29 -4.24 -10.22
C THR A 220 12.62 -4.49 -11.69
N ILE A 221 13.13 -3.47 -12.40
CA ILE A 221 13.57 -3.60 -13.80
C ILE A 221 14.72 -4.63 -13.90
N GLY A 222 15.70 -4.53 -13.01
CA GLY A 222 16.80 -5.50 -12.96
C GLY A 222 16.29 -6.93 -12.76
N LEU A 223 15.36 -7.14 -11.83
CA LEU A 223 14.75 -8.45 -11.59
C LEU A 223 13.93 -8.93 -12.80
N MET A 224 13.20 -8.05 -13.49
CA MET A 224 12.47 -8.39 -14.70
C MET A 224 13.42 -8.85 -15.82
N VAL A 225 14.52 -8.13 -16.05
CA VAL A 225 15.52 -8.48 -17.08
C VAL A 225 16.19 -9.81 -16.74
N VAL A 226 16.70 -9.96 -15.51
CA VAL A 226 17.36 -11.20 -15.06
C VAL A 226 16.35 -12.35 -15.07
N GLY A 227 15.14 -12.14 -14.57
CA GLY A 227 14.09 -13.16 -14.57
C GLY A 227 13.70 -13.60 -15.96
N PHE A 228 13.58 -12.67 -16.90
CA PHE A 228 13.32 -12.99 -18.32
C PHE A 228 14.43 -13.85 -18.92
N VAL A 229 15.70 -13.47 -18.72
CA VAL A 229 16.86 -14.25 -19.20
C VAL A 229 16.87 -15.65 -18.59
N LEU A 230 16.62 -15.77 -17.29
CA LEU A 230 16.59 -17.07 -16.61
C LEU A 230 15.47 -17.95 -17.14
N ILE A 231 14.26 -17.40 -17.40
CA ILE A 231 13.14 -18.14 -17.97
C ILE A 231 13.45 -18.60 -19.40
N MET A 232 14.09 -17.76 -20.22
CA MET A 232 14.51 -18.13 -21.59
C MET A 232 15.57 -19.24 -21.57
N LEU A 233 16.55 -19.17 -20.66
CA LEU A 233 17.55 -20.23 -20.48
C LEU A 233 16.92 -21.55 -20.00
N ALA A 234 15.98 -21.47 -19.06
CA ALA A 234 15.23 -22.66 -18.61
C ALA A 234 14.40 -23.27 -19.75
N ALA A 235 13.75 -22.44 -20.57
CA ALA A 235 12.98 -22.90 -21.73
C ALA A 235 13.86 -23.59 -22.79
N ALA A 236 15.08 -23.11 -23.00
CA ALA A 236 16.04 -23.71 -23.92
C ALA A 236 16.46 -25.14 -23.52
N THR A 237 16.29 -25.53 -22.26
CA THR A 237 16.56 -26.90 -21.78
C THR A 237 15.46 -27.90 -22.14
N HIS A 238 14.33 -27.45 -22.70
CA HIS A 238 13.11 -28.21 -22.95
C HIS A 238 12.53 -28.95 -21.71
N SER A 239 12.96 -28.56 -20.50
CA SER A 239 12.47 -29.14 -19.24
C SER A 239 11.37 -28.27 -18.64
N THR A 240 10.13 -28.74 -18.71
CA THR A 240 8.97 -28.07 -18.13
C THR A 240 9.13 -27.83 -16.62
N ALA A 241 9.75 -28.78 -15.91
CA ALA A 241 10.00 -28.65 -14.47
C ALA A 241 10.95 -27.47 -14.16
N LEU A 242 12.04 -27.30 -14.94
CA LEU A 242 12.97 -26.19 -14.77
C LEU A 242 12.28 -24.84 -15.04
N VAL A 243 11.44 -24.74 -16.05
CA VAL A 243 10.68 -23.53 -16.36
C VAL A 243 9.77 -23.16 -15.19
N ILE A 244 8.99 -24.11 -14.66
CA ILE A 244 8.07 -23.88 -13.52
C ILE A 244 8.84 -23.42 -12.28
N ILE A 245 9.95 -24.08 -11.95
CA ILE A 245 10.79 -23.71 -10.79
C ILE A 245 11.35 -22.30 -10.97
N THR A 246 11.86 -21.97 -12.16
CA THR A 246 12.43 -20.65 -12.45
C THR A 246 11.36 -19.55 -12.32
N ILE A 247 10.15 -19.78 -12.85
CA ILE A 247 9.03 -18.85 -12.71
C ILE A 247 8.68 -18.67 -11.23
N ALA A 248 8.60 -19.75 -10.45
CA ALA A 248 8.30 -19.67 -9.02
C ALA A 248 9.35 -18.86 -8.26
N VAL A 249 10.64 -19.04 -8.56
CA VAL A 249 11.74 -18.26 -7.95
C VAL A 249 11.66 -16.78 -8.32
N VAL A 250 11.37 -16.45 -9.57
CA VAL A 250 11.22 -15.06 -10.03
C VAL A 250 10.02 -14.38 -9.33
N ILE A 251 8.89 -15.07 -9.23
CA ILE A 251 7.70 -14.56 -8.51
C ILE A 251 8.04 -14.34 -7.04
N PHE A 252 8.71 -15.29 -6.39
CA PHE A 252 9.11 -15.16 -4.98
C PHE A 252 10.05 -13.95 -4.78
N ALA A 253 11.04 -13.77 -5.64
CA ALA A 253 11.95 -12.62 -5.60
C ALA A 253 11.20 -11.29 -5.80
N PHE A 254 10.18 -11.27 -6.67
CA PHE A 254 9.33 -10.09 -6.90
C PHE A 254 8.51 -9.74 -5.66
N ILE A 255 7.86 -10.73 -5.04
CA ILE A 255 7.12 -10.56 -3.78
C ILE A 255 8.06 -10.05 -2.69
N PHE A 256 9.25 -10.62 -2.57
CA PHE A 256 10.24 -10.18 -1.57
C PHE A 256 10.66 -8.73 -1.75
N LEU A 257 10.88 -8.27 -2.99
CA LEU A 257 11.15 -6.86 -3.29
C LEU A 257 9.98 -5.95 -2.91
N MET A 258 8.73 -6.36 -3.15
CA MET A 258 7.56 -5.60 -2.74
C MET A 258 7.48 -5.45 -1.22
N LEU A 259 7.74 -6.53 -0.48
CA LEU A 259 7.75 -6.52 1.00
C LEU A 259 8.84 -5.61 1.55
N LEU A 260 10.05 -5.65 0.97
CA LEU A 260 11.15 -4.75 1.32
C LEU A 260 10.77 -3.28 1.11
N ASN A 261 10.22 -2.95 -0.05
CA ASN A 261 9.78 -1.59 -0.34
C ASN A 261 8.70 -1.12 0.64
N GLY A 262 7.73 -1.98 0.98
CA GLY A 262 6.70 -1.68 1.96
C GLY A 262 7.27 -1.37 3.35
N ALA A 263 8.21 -2.20 3.82
CA ALA A 263 8.86 -2.01 5.11
C ALA A 263 9.67 -0.70 5.15
N ILE A 264 10.48 -0.43 4.11
CA ILE A 264 11.28 0.80 4.03
C ILE A 264 10.39 2.04 4.04
N ASN A 265 9.27 2.03 3.29
CA ASN A 265 8.34 3.16 3.26
C ASN A 265 7.69 3.40 4.63
N GLY A 266 7.30 2.36 5.37
CA GLY A 266 6.73 2.49 6.72
C GLY A 266 7.74 3.04 7.73
N ILE A 267 8.99 2.56 7.70
CA ILE A 267 10.07 3.08 8.55
C ILE A 267 10.40 4.53 8.16
N PHE A 268 10.47 4.85 6.89
CA PHE A 268 10.69 6.21 6.39
C PHE A 268 9.60 7.17 6.87
N GLN A 269 8.34 6.73 6.84
CA GLN A 269 7.20 7.49 7.35
C GLN A 269 7.34 7.80 8.85
N ALA A 270 7.75 6.81 9.66
CA ALA A 270 8.01 6.98 11.08
C ALA A 270 9.18 7.95 11.35
N SER A 271 10.28 7.79 10.62
CA SER A 271 11.47 8.63 10.75
C SER A 271 11.19 10.09 10.33
N LEU A 272 10.44 10.28 9.25
CA LEU A 272 10.08 11.62 8.78
C LEU A 272 9.10 12.31 9.72
N TYR A 273 8.18 11.56 10.35
CA TYR A 273 7.30 12.11 11.37
C TYR A 273 8.10 12.63 12.57
N GLN A 274 9.07 11.88 13.08
CA GLN A 274 9.95 12.34 14.18
C GLN A 274 10.81 13.54 13.78
N TYR A 275 11.18 13.65 12.51
CA TYR A 275 11.89 14.82 12.02
C TYR A 275 10.98 16.07 11.98
N ALA A 276 9.68 15.89 11.78
CA ALA A 276 8.69 16.97 11.62
C ALA A 276 8.13 17.50 12.95
N THR A 277 8.22 16.71 14.03
CA THR A 277 7.74 17.02 15.39
C THR A 277 8.89 17.31 16.33
#